data_e0fa00627e9b0b3ea73278338d8355f4
#
_entry.id   e0fa00627e9b0b3ea73278338d8355f4
#
_cell.length_a   1.000
_cell.length_b   1.000
_cell.length_c   1.000
_cell.angle_alpha   90.00
_cell.angle_beta   90.00
_cell.angle_gamma   90.00
#
_symmetry.space_group_name_H-M   'P 1'
#
loop_
_entity.id
_entity.type
_entity.pdbx_description
1 polymer ?
#
loop_
_entity_poly.entity_id
_entity_poly.type
_entity_poly.pdbx_seq_one_letter_code
_entity_poly.pdbx_strand_id
1 'polypeptide(L)'
;MSLFLRYIALAWALAAVAPALAQKAEPVIAGPYVPTPWVIVDEMLKLADIRGSDVVYDLGSGDGRLVIMSAKRFGARGVGVELDSQLVETARTGAKEEGVADRVKFVQGDLFEADIKEASVVMLYLLPGFVTRLVPKLRADLRPGTRIVSHDYPLVPWRPDKELSMDVPEKEMISGTAWTKLYYYVVPARVHGVWDLALPKAASAAPLKLQIRQEVEAVGGTVRDGGSELPLRDLTVRGERIQFGLLYKRRLMAFEGTVNGKAMTGELRSGAAREPWTANYVGPLPR
;
A
#
# COMPACT_ATOMS: atom_id res chain seq x y z
N MET A 1 -19.12 75.64 -44.74
CA MET A 1 -19.71 74.28 -44.95
C MET A 1 -18.76 73.30 -44.28
N SER A 2 -19.10 72.89 -43.08
CA SER A 2 -18.22 72.18 -42.16
C SER A 2 -18.31 70.65 -42.25
N LEU A 3 -17.16 70.00 -42.40
CA LEU A 3 -17.02 68.59 -42.28
C LEU A 3 -16.64 68.29 -40.84
N PHE A 4 -17.52 67.53 -40.10
CA PHE A 4 -17.22 66.96 -38.78
C PHE A 4 -16.55 65.62 -38.96
N LEU A 5 -15.28 65.49 -38.61
CA LEU A 5 -14.60 64.26 -38.45
C LEU A 5 -14.94 63.66 -37.05
N ARG A 6 -15.57 62.52 -37.02
CA ARG A 6 -15.79 61.71 -35.82
C ARG A 6 -14.62 60.78 -35.65
N TYR A 7 -13.79 60.98 -34.62
CA TYR A 7 -12.79 60.03 -34.12
C TYR A 7 -13.49 59.03 -33.22
N ILE A 8 -13.51 57.77 -33.62
CA ILE A 8 -13.92 56.65 -32.76
C ILE A 8 -12.62 56.14 -32.07
N ALA A 9 -12.50 56.42 -30.77
CA ALA A 9 -11.46 55.85 -29.94
C ALA A 9 -11.86 54.43 -29.55
N LEU A 10 -11.15 53.42 -30.08
CA LEU A 10 -11.28 52.01 -29.70
C LEU A 10 -10.48 51.79 -28.41
N ALA A 11 -11.15 51.74 -27.26
CA ALA A 11 -10.53 51.36 -25.98
C ALA A 11 -10.35 49.86 -25.93
N TRP A 12 -9.13 49.37 -26.01
CA TRP A 12 -8.75 47.99 -25.74
C TRP A 12 -8.74 47.79 -24.22
N ALA A 13 -9.75 47.08 -23.70
CA ALA A 13 -9.73 46.58 -22.32
C ALA A 13 -8.81 45.38 -22.26
N LEU A 14 -7.59 45.55 -21.76
CA LEU A 14 -6.73 44.42 -21.33
C LEU A 14 -7.38 43.79 -20.08
N ALA A 15 -8.07 42.67 -20.25
CA ALA A 15 -8.45 41.86 -19.15
C ALA A 15 -7.19 41.15 -18.59
N ALA A 16 -6.69 41.67 -17.49
CA ALA A 16 -5.65 40.99 -16.72
C ALA A 16 -6.21 39.68 -16.17
N VAL A 17 -5.83 38.58 -16.79
CA VAL A 17 -6.06 37.21 -16.24
C VAL A 17 -5.11 37.09 -15.05
N ALA A 18 -5.60 37.39 -13.86
CA ALA A 18 -4.89 37.05 -12.63
C ALA A 18 -4.74 35.51 -12.57
N PRO A 19 -3.53 34.99 -12.30
CA PRO A 19 -3.39 33.57 -12.06
C PRO A 19 -4.25 33.20 -10.85
N ALA A 20 -5.21 32.31 -11.05
CA ALA A 20 -5.95 31.72 -9.95
C ALA A 20 -4.92 30.97 -9.09
N LEU A 21 -4.56 31.56 -7.96
CA LEU A 21 -3.81 30.87 -6.91
C LEU A 21 -4.65 29.66 -6.53
N ALA A 22 -4.17 28.47 -6.91
CA ALA A 22 -4.78 27.23 -6.51
C ALA A 22 -4.84 27.23 -4.97
N GLN A 23 -6.01 27.47 -4.43
CA GLN A 23 -6.25 27.47 -2.99
C GLN A 23 -5.96 26.04 -2.53
N LYS A 24 -4.86 25.88 -1.78
CA LYS A 24 -4.51 24.58 -1.19
C LYS A 24 -5.69 24.19 -0.31
N ALA A 25 -6.33 23.06 -0.63
CA ALA A 25 -7.46 22.59 0.15
C ALA A 25 -7.05 22.49 1.62
N GLU A 26 -7.89 23.01 2.52
CA GLU A 26 -7.66 22.88 3.95
C GLU A 26 -7.49 21.40 4.31
N PRO A 27 -6.50 21.05 5.14
CA PRO A 27 -6.27 19.66 5.52
C PRO A 27 -7.49 19.12 6.26
N VAL A 28 -7.99 17.98 5.81
CA VAL A 28 -9.17 17.35 6.42
C VAL A 28 -8.74 16.63 7.70
N ILE A 29 -9.28 17.09 8.85
CA ILE A 29 -9.02 16.48 10.16
C ILE A 29 -9.56 15.04 10.15
N ALA A 30 -8.70 14.05 10.44
CA ALA A 30 -9.03 12.62 10.41
C ALA A 30 -9.93 12.13 11.58
N GLY A 31 -10.51 13.04 12.35
CA GLY A 31 -11.33 12.78 13.53
C GLY A 31 -10.64 13.24 14.82
N PRO A 32 -11.31 13.09 15.97
CA PRO A 32 -10.71 13.40 17.26
C PRO A 32 -9.54 12.46 17.54
N TYR A 33 -8.54 12.95 18.27
CA TYR A 33 -7.47 12.10 18.77
C TYR A 33 -8.00 11.05 19.75
N VAL A 34 -7.83 9.79 19.40
CA VAL A 34 -8.20 8.62 20.23
C VAL A 34 -6.94 7.76 20.38
N PRO A 35 -6.34 7.72 21.57
CA PRO A 35 -5.10 6.97 21.79
C PRO A 35 -5.35 5.45 21.72
N THR A 36 -4.52 4.73 20.99
CA THR A 36 -4.55 3.26 20.95
C THR A 36 -4.18 2.70 22.33
N PRO A 37 -5.01 1.87 22.97
CA PRO A 37 -4.66 1.20 24.23
C PRO A 37 -3.34 0.42 24.13
N TRP A 38 -2.56 0.38 25.19
CA TRP A 38 -1.22 -0.22 25.18
C TRP A 38 -1.21 -1.69 24.80
N VAL A 39 -2.22 -2.45 25.24
CA VAL A 39 -2.37 -3.87 24.84
C VAL A 39 -2.56 -4.01 23.34
N ILE A 40 -3.26 -3.08 22.70
CA ILE A 40 -3.46 -3.07 21.23
C ILE A 40 -2.18 -2.65 20.54
N VAL A 41 -1.43 -1.68 21.06
CA VAL A 41 -0.08 -1.32 20.57
C VAL A 41 0.78 -2.57 20.50
N ASP A 42 0.84 -3.35 21.59
CA ASP A 42 1.62 -4.59 21.67
C ASP A 42 1.21 -5.60 20.59
N GLU A 43 -0.09 -5.82 20.41
CA GLU A 43 -0.58 -6.76 19.43
C GLU A 43 -0.38 -6.26 17.97
N MET A 44 -0.48 -4.96 17.70
CA MET A 44 -0.15 -4.39 16.39
C MET A 44 1.33 -4.60 16.05
N LEU A 45 2.25 -4.36 17.01
CA LEU A 45 3.69 -4.56 16.80
C LEU A 45 4.03 -6.04 16.57
N LYS A 46 3.41 -6.95 17.32
CA LYS A 46 3.56 -8.40 17.14
C LYS A 46 3.02 -8.86 15.78
N LEU A 47 1.80 -8.42 15.42
CA LEU A 47 1.16 -8.80 14.16
C LEU A 47 1.98 -8.32 12.96
N ALA A 48 2.59 -7.13 13.06
CA ALA A 48 3.48 -6.58 12.07
C ALA A 48 4.84 -7.29 11.99
N ASP A 49 5.21 -8.13 12.97
CA ASP A 49 6.53 -8.80 13.06
C ASP A 49 7.68 -7.77 12.92
N ILE A 50 7.66 -6.74 13.78
CA ILE A 50 8.63 -5.63 13.74
C ILE A 50 10.05 -6.14 13.99
N ARG A 51 11.00 -5.63 13.19
CA ARG A 51 12.44 -5.97 13.26
C ARG A 51 13.28 -4.70 13.33
N GLY A 52 14.50 -4.81 13.83
CA GLY A 52 15.43 -3.69 13.93
C GLY A 52 15.81 -3.03 12.59
N SER A 53 15.65 -3.75 11.48
CA SER A 53 15.87 -3.23 10.13
C SER A 53 14.68 -2.47 9.55
N ASP A 54 13.53 -2.46 10.23
CA ASP A 54 12.31 -1.83 9.73
C ASP A 54 12.35 -0.30 9.81
N VAL A 55 11.57 0.31 8.92
CA VAL A 55 11.16 1.71 8.97
C VAL A 55 9.65 1.73 9.14
N VAL A 56 9.20 2.04 10.36
CA VAL A 56 7.79 2.04 10.74
C VAL A 56 7.20 3.43 10.50
N TYR A 57 6.16 3.52 9.68
CA TYR A 57 5.37 4.73 9.49
C TYR A 57 4.04 4.60 10.24
N ASP A 58 3.66 5.65 10.97
CA ASP A 58 2.34 5.78 11.61
C ASP A 58 1.65 7.01 11.02
N LEU A 59 0.56 6.81 10.30
CA LEU A 59 -0.17 7.87 9.61
C LEU A 59 -1.37 8.31 10.45
N GLY A 60 -1.28 9.49 11.04
CA GLY A 60 -2.13 9.96 12.14
C GLY A 60 -1.54 9.48 13.46
N SER A 61 -0.26 9.81 13.70
CA SER A 61 0.53 9.17 14.77
C SER A 61 0.15 9.61 16.19
N GLY A 62 -0.66 10.65 16.34
CA GLY A 62 -1.05 11.16 17.65
C GLY A 62 0.17 11.46 18.53
N ASP A 63 0.21 10.88 19.73
CA ASP A 63 1.32 11.00 20.68
C ASP A 63 2.55 10.17 20.32
N GLY A 64 2.56 9.49 19.19
CA GLY A 64 3.70 8.76 18.65
C GLY A 64 3.95 7.38 19.26
N ARG A 65 3.05 6.87 20.12
CA ARG A 65 3.27 5.64 20.89
C ARG A 65 3.66 4.41 20.07
N LEU A 66 3.06 4.19 18.89
CA LEU A 66 3.38 3.08 18.00
C LEU A 66 4.81 3.18 17.46
N VAL A 67 5.21 4.37 17.03
CA VAL A 67 6.55 4.64 16.49
C VAL A 67 7.60 4.54 17.58
N ILE A 68 7.37 5.17 18.74
CA ILE A 68 8.26 5.14 19.90
C ILE A 68 8.49 3.71 20.38
N MET A 69 7.42 2.92 20.56
CA MET A 69 7.53 1.55 21.03
C MET A 69 8.17 0.62 20.01
N SER A 70 7.99 0.85 18.71
CA SER A 70 8.71 0.15 17.65
C SER A 70 10.23 0.36 17.78
N ALA A 71 10.65 1.59 18.00
CA ALA A 71 12.07 1.91 18.20
C ALA A 71 12.62 1.35 19.53
N LYS A 72 11.90 1.55 20.63
CA LYS A 72 12.34 1.15 21.98
C LYS A 72 12.50 -0.37 22.12
N ARG A 73 11.52 -1.14 21.63
CA ARG A 73 11.51 -2.59 21.84
C ARG A 73 12.27 -3.38 20.80
N PHE A 74 12.30 -2.91 19.55
CA PHE A 74 12.85 -3.66 18.43
C PHE A 74 14.05 -2.99 17.76
N GLY A 75 14.39 -1.75 18.17
CA GLY A 75 15.48 -0.99 17.54
C GLY A 75 15.15 -0.48 16.12
N ALA A 76 13.88 -0.52 15.73
CA ALA A 76 13.43 -0.03 14.42
C ALA A 76 13.61 1.48 14.30
N ARG A 77 13.70 1.98 13.07
CA ARG A 77 13.50 3.41 12.77
C ARG A 77 12.02 3.70 12.61
N GLY A 78 11.61 4.95 12.84
CA GLY A 78 10.20 5.27 12.64
C GLY A 78 9.92 6.72 12.27
N VAL A 79 8.77 6.91 11.60
CA VAL A 79 8.24 8.23 11.21
C VAL A 79 6.77 8.29 11.59
N GLY A 80 6.42 9.24 12.46
CA GLY A 80 5.04 9.60 12.73
C GLY A 80 4.64 10.81 11.89
N VAL A 81 3.49 10.74 11.23
CA VAL A 81 2.90 11.86 10.50
C VAL A 81 1.63 12.27 11.21
N GLU A 82 1.56 13.50 11.70
CA GLU A 82 0.44 14.02 12.48
C GLU A 82 0.12 15.47 12.04
N LEU A 83 -1.15 15.79 11.98
CA LEU A 83 -1.62 17.12 11.58
C LEU A 83 -1.56 18.11 12.74
N ASP A 84 -1.86 17.64 13.95
CA ASP A 84 -1.89 18.47 15.16
C ASP A 84 -0.46 18.73 15.67
N SER A 85 -0.06 20.01 15.66
CA SER A 85 1.27 20.41 16.13
C SER A 85 1.52 20.13 17.62
N GLN A 86 0.48 20.12 18.46
CA GLN A 86 0.61 19.85 19.89
C GLN A 86 0.91 18.35 20.11
N LEU A 87 0.24 17.47 19.34
CA LEU A 87 0.51 16.04 19.38
C LEU A 87 1.90 15.71 18.84
N VAL A 88 2.36 16.41 17.79
CA VAL A 88 3.74 16.28 17.29
C VAL A 88 4.77 16.61 18.37
N GLU A 89 4.57 17.70 19.11
CA GLU A 89 5.49 18.07 20.22
C GLU A 89 5.41 17.08 21.39
N THR A 90 4.20 16.56 21.70
CA THR A 90 4.03 15.49 22.68
C THR A 90 4.81 14.24 22.28
N ALA A 91 4.70 13.82 21.01
CA ALA A 91 5.42 12.68 20.47
C ALA A 91 6.94 12.87 20.50
N ARG A 92 7.44 14.07 20.18
CA ARG A 92 8.86 14.42 20.26
C ARG A 92 9.40 14.35 21.70
N THR A 93 8.60 14.84 22.64
CA THR A 93 8.93 14.80 24.07
C THR A 93 8.97 13.35 24.56
N GLY A 94 7.94 12.56 24.27
CA GLY A 94 7.91 11.14 24.61
C GLY A 94 9.08 10.34 24.02
N ALA A 95 9.49 10.64 22.78
CA ALA A 95 10.66 10.00 22.17
C ALA A 95 11.97 10.31 22.89
N LYS A 96 12.13 11.53 23.43
CA LYS A 96 13.29 11.92 24.24
C LYS A 96 13.28 11.21 25.59
N GLU A 97 12.13 11.19 26.26
CA GLU A 97 11.94 10.52 27.55
C GLU A 97 12.20 9.01 27.45
N GLU A 98 11.80 8.40 26.36
CA GLU A 98 12.01 6.97 26.08
C GLU A 98 13.41 6.65 25.50
N GLY A 99 14.25 7.68 25.27
CA GLY A 99 15.63 7.51 24.80
C GLY A 99 15.76 7.02 23.36
N VAL A 100 14.78 7.31 22.49
CA VAL A 100 14.75 6.85 21.09
C VAL A 100 14.67 7.99 20.06
N ALA A 101 14.90 9.23 20.50
CA ALA A 101 14.78 10.41 19.64
C ALA A 101 15.74 10.41 18.42
N ASP A 102 16.82 9.64 18.47
CA ASP A 102 17.76 9.43 17.36
C ASP A 102 17.25 8.45 16.30
N ARG A 103 16.23 7.65 16.63
CA ARG A 103 15.65 6.61 15.75
C ARG A 103 14.32 6.99 15.14
N VAL A 104 13.63 7.99 15.72
CA VAL A 104 12.27 8.35 15.31
C VAL A 104 12.18 9.81 14.89
N LYS A 105 11.28 10.09 13.95
CA LYS A 105 10.98 11.44 13.46
C LYS A 105 9.48 11.66 13.48
N PHE A 106 9.04 12.83 14.00
CA PHE A 106 7.65 13.25 13.93
C PHE A 106 7.52 14.49 13.04
N VAL A 107 6.67 14.37 12.02
CA VAL A 107 6.45 15.36 10.96
C VAL A 107 5.03 15.89 11.09
N GLN A 108 4.91 17.21 11.23
CA GLN A 108 3.60 17.84 11.11
C GLN A 108 3.19 17.90 9.63
N GLY A 109 2.05 17.33 9.28
CA GLY A 109 1.58 17.33 7.90
C GLY A 109 0.37 16.46 7.63
N ASP A 110 -0.15 16.61 6.40
CA ASP A 110 -1.23 15.78 5.90
C ASP A 110 -0.70 14.38 5.53
N LEU A 111 -1.31 13.35 6.12
CA LEU A 111 -0.95 11.95 5.86
C LEU A 111 -1.15 11.53 4.39
N PHE A 112 -2.03 12.22 3.65
CA PHE A 112 -2.23 11.96 2.23
C PHE A 112 -1.09 12.51 1.35
N GLU A 113 -0.36 13.52 1.83
CA GLU A 113 0.78 14.14 1.13
C GLU A 113 2.13 13.58 1.59
N ALA A 114 2.16 12.77 2.64
CA ALA A 114 3.38 12.22 3.20
C ALA A 114 4.11 11.30 2.21
N ASP A 115 5.44 11.43 2.11
CA ASP A 115 6.27 10.45 1.39
C ASP A 115 6.49 9.22 2.28
N ILE A 116 5.91 8.10 1.85
CA ILE A 116 5.92 6.82 2.58
C ILE A 116 6.73 5.72 1.88
N LYS A 117 7.50 6.06 0.85
CA LYS A 117 8.22 5.09 0.00
C LYS A 117 9.26 4.27 0.74
N GLU A 118 9.83 4.81 1.82
CA GLU A 118 10.81 4.10 2.65
C GLU A 118 10.18 3.12 3.64
N ALA A 119 8.86 3.23 3.87
CA ALA A 119 8.18 2.38 4.84
C ALA A 119 8.35 0.89 4.52
N SER A 120 8.73 0.10 5.52
CA SER A 120 8.62 -1.36 5.51
C SER A 120 7.42 -1.85 6.31
N VAL A 121 6.90 -0.98 7.21
CA VAL A 121 5.69 -1.19 7.99
C VAL A 121 4.90 0.11 8.03
N VAL A 122 3.57 0.02 7.87
CA VAL A 122 2.64 1.14 8.07
C VAL A 122 1.61 0.76 9.13
N MET A 123 1.43 1.63 10.12
CA MET A 123 0.43 1.52 11.17
C MET A 123 -0.69 2.53 10.91
N LEU A 124 -1.94 2.13 11.16
CA LEU A 124 -3.12 2.95 10.92
C LEU A 124 -4.14 2.78 12.04
N TYR A 125 -4.58 3.88 12.62
CA TYR A 125 -5.79 3.95 13.44
C TYR A 125 -6.59 5.20 13.06
N LEU A 126 -7.34 5.12 11.99
CA LEU A 126 -8.06 6.24 11.36
C LEU A 126 -9.50 5.85 11.11
N LEU A 127 -10.40 6.82 11.01
CA LEU A 127 -11.80 6.58 10.66
C LEU A 127 -11.95 5.88 9.28
N PRO A 128 -13.04 5.12 9.05
CA PRO A 128 -13.24 4.30 7.86
C PRO A 128 -13.03 5.03 6.53
N GLY A 129 -13.54 6.27 6.42
CA GLY A 129 -13.39 7.08 5.21
C GLY A 129 -11.92 7.40 4.87
N PHE A 130 -11.09 7.60 5.88
CA PHE A 130 -9.65 7.90 5.72
C PHE A 130 -8.86 6.67 5.30
N VAL A 131 -9.06 5.52 5.97
CA VAL A 131 -8.36 4.28 5.59
C VAL A 131 -8.71 3.86 4.16
N THR A 132 -9.99 3.98 3.76
CA THR A 132 -10.42 3.68 2.38
C THR A 132 -9.77 4.63 1.37
N ARG A 133 -9.73 5.93 1.66
CA ARG A 133 -9.11 6.95 0.80
C ARG A 133 -7.59 6.77 0.66
N LEU A 134 -6.93 6.18 1.67
CA LEU A 134 -5.49 5.87 1.62
C LEU A 134 -5.13 4.71 0.69
N VAL A 135 -6.05 3.79 0.39
CA VAL A 135 -5.74 2.57 -0.39
C VAL A 135 -4.99 2.85 -1.70
N PRO A 136 -5.41 3.82 -2.55
CA PRO A 136 -4.67 4.11 -3.78
C PRO A 136 -3.22 4.54 -3.51
N LYS A 137 -3.00 5.42 -2.51
CA LYS A 137 -1.66 5.88 -2.12
C LYS A 137 -0.79 4.74 -1.59
N LEU A 138 -1.31 3.93 -0.65
CA LEU A 138 -0.60 2.78 -0.11
C LEU A 138 -0.17 1.81 -1.21
N ARG A 139 -1.06 1.56 -2.18
CA ARG A 139 -0.77 0.69 -3.34
C ARG A 139 0.21 1.31 -4.33
N ALA A 140 0.22 2.63 -4.47
CA ALA A 140 1.09 3.33 -5.41
C ALA A 140 2.50 3.55 -4.87
N ASP A 141 2.63 3.94 -3.61
CA ASP A 141 3.89 4.43 -3.05
C ASP A 141 4.70 3.34 -2.35
N LEU A 142 4.02 2.35 -1.74
CA LEU A 142 4.70 1.32 -0.97
C LEU A 142 5.33 0.25 -1.86
N ARG A 143 6.45 -0.28 -1.39
CA ARG A 143 7.15 -1.40 -2.05
C ARG A 143 6.44 -2.72 -1.78
N PRO A 144 6.50 -3.68 -2.71
CA PRO A 144 6.05 -5.05 -2.44
C PRO A 144 6.72 -5.60 -1.17
N GLY A 145 5.94 -6.30 -0.36
CA GLY A 145 6.40 -6.83 0.92
C GLY A 145 6.24 -5.87 2.10
N THR A 146 5.94 -4.57 1.88
CA THR A 146 5.58 -3.67 2.98
C THR A 146 4.36 -4.20 3.72
N ARG A 147 4.44 -4.27 5.05
CA ARG A 147 3.37 -4.75 5.93
C ARG A 147 2.54 -3.57 6.42
N ILE A 148 1.23 -3.75 6.46
CA ILE A 148 0.30 -2.73 6.97
C ILE A 148 -0.54 -3.36 8.05
N VAL A 149 -0.68 -2.69 9.19
CA VAL A 149 -1.62 -3.06 10.26
C VAL A 149 -2.59 -1.92 10.46
N SER A 150 -3.88 -2.22 10.29
CA SER A 150 -4.96 -1.27 10.51
C SER A 150 -5.79 -1.71 11.71
N HIS A 151 -6.01 -0.79 12.64
CA HIS A 151 -6.81 -0.98 13.84
C HIS A 151 -8.26 -0.60 13.58
N ASP A 152 -9.20 -1.48 13.94
CA ASP A 152 -10.66 -1.41 13.83
C ASP A 152 -11.24 -1.32 12.42
N TYR A 153 -10.55 -0.70 11.46
CA TYR A 153 -11.13 -0.43 10.15
C TYR A 153 -10.32 -1.05 9.01
N PRO A 154 -10.98 -1.87 8.14
CA PRO A 154 -10.31 -2.50 7.00
C PRO A 154 -10.03 -1.50 5.87
N LEU A 155 -9.02 -1.78 5.07
CA LEU A 155 -8.64 -1.03 3.86
C LEU A 155 -9.55 -1.41 2.66
N VAL A 156 -10.85 -1.15 2.76
CA VAL A 156 -11.82 -1.51 1.70
C VAL A 156 -11.48 -0.80 0.38
N PRO A 157 -11.49 -1.52 -0.77
CA PRO A 157 -11.90 -2.91 -0.99
C PRO A 157 -10.77 -3.96 -0.88
N TRP A 158 -9.57 -3.58 -0.38
CA TRP A 158 -8.44 -4.49 -0.23
C TRP A 158 -8.71 -5.55 0.85
N ARG A 159 -8.59 -6.83 0.50
CA ARG A 159 -8.80 -7.94 1.44
C ARG A 159 -7.56 -8.12 2.32
N PRO A 160 -7.73 -8.23 3.65
CA PRO A 160 -6.60 -8.49 4.55
C PRO A 160 -6.03 -9.89 4.36
N ASP A 161 -4.72 -10.03 4.58
CA ASP A 161 -4.03 -11.32 4.62
C ASP A 161 -4.30 -12.07 5.93
N LYS A 162 -4.54 -11.32 7.03
CA LYS A 162 -4.91 -11.86 8.35
C LYS A 162 -5.82 -10.89 9.09
N GLU A 163 -6.65 -11.43 9.95
CA GLU A 163 -7.48 -10.69 10.90
C GLU A 163 -7.28 -11.25 12.31
N LEU A 164 -7.22 -10.37 13.29
CA LEU A 164 -7.16 -10.71 14.71
C LEU A 164 -8.26 -9.95 15.43
N SER A 165 -9.15 -10.65 16.13
CA SER A 165 -10.19 -10.05 16.97
C SER A 165 -9.87 -10.32 18.44
N MET A 166 -10.09 -9.34 19.31
CA MET A 166 -9.82 -9.44 20.73
C MET A 166 -10.73 -8.52 21.54
N ASP A 167 -10.98 -8.91 22.80
CA ASP A 167 -11.63 -8.07 23.79
C ASP A 167 -10.59 -7.24 24.53
N VAL A 168 -10.82 -5.94 24.63
CA VAL A 168 -9.93 -4.97 25.29
C VAL A 168 -10.83 -4.06 26.15
N PRO A 169 -11.12 -4.46 27.41
CA PRO A 169 -12.02 -3.69 28.28
C PRO A 169 -11.63 -2.22 28.46
N GLU A 170 -10.32 -1.92 28.48
CA GLU A 170 -9.84 -0.54 28.60
C GLU A 170 -10.27 0.35 27.44
N LYS A 171 -10.53 -0.23 26.28
CA LYS A 171 -10.99 0.48 25.08
C LYS A 171 -12.42 1.02 25.23
N GLU A 172 -13.27 0.36 26.04
CA GLU A 172 -14.66 0.76 26.22
C GLU A 172 -14.77 2.18 26.77
N MET A 173 -13.90 2.55 27.70
CA MET A 173 -13.86 3.90 28.27
C MET A 173 -13.36 4.96 27.27
N ILE A 174 -12.63 4.56 26.23
CA ILE A 174 -11.99 5.45 25.27
C ILE A 174 -12.87 5.62 24.02
N SER A 175 -13.44 4.53 23.49
CA SER A 175 -14.15 4.49 22.22
C SER A 175 -15.57 3.92 22.28
N GLY A 176 -16.07 3.60 23.47
CA GLY A 176 -17.43 3.09 23.70
C GLY A 176 -17.63 1.62 23.34
N THR A 177 -16.55 0.87 23.06
CA THR A 177 -16.61 -0.57 22.78
C THR A 177 -15.35 -1.28 23.29
N ALA A 178 -15.54 -2.41 23.98
CA ALA A 178 -14.44 -3.27 24.43
C ALA A 178 -13.88 -4.15 23.31
N TRP A 179 -14.60 -4.30 22.20
CA TRP A 179 -14.18 -5.15 21.12
C TRP A 179 -13.28 -4.39 20.13
N THR A 180 -12.23 -5.08 19.62
CA THR A 180 -11.32 -4.54 18.61
C THR A 180 -10.95 -5.58 17.58
N LYS A 181 -10.59 -5.11 16.39
CA LYS A 181 -10.11 -5.94 15.29
C LYS A 181 -8.89 -5.33 14.66
N LEU A 182 -7.87 -6.15 14.44
CA LEU A 182 -6.67 -5.77 13.69
C LEU A 182 -6.70 -6.45 12.33
N TYR A 183 -6.38 -5.69 11.30
CA TYR A 183 -6.30 -6.13 9.91
C TYR A 183 -4.86 -6.02 9.43
N TYR A 184 -4.32 -7.12 8.93
CA TYR A 184 -2.96 -7.19 8.44
C TYR A 184 -2.93 -7.40 6.93
N TYR A 185 -2.08 -6.64 6.24
CA TYR A 185 -1.91 -6.68 4.80
C TYR A 185 -0.43 -6.74 4.44
N VAL A 186 -0.11 -7.40 3.33
CA VAL A 186 1.20 -7.34 2.70
C VAL A 186 1.04 -6.75 1.29
N VAL A 187 1.72 -5.65 1.03
CA VAL A 187 1.66 -4.98 -0.29
C VAL A 187 2.13 -5.94 -1.38
N PRO A 188 1.28 -6.31 -2.35
CA PRO A 188 1.66 -7.24 -3.39
C PRO A 188 2.50 -6.59 -4.49
N ALA A 189 3.35 -7.37 -5.14
CA ALA A 189 4.02 -6.97 -6.37
C ALA A 189 3.02 -6.61 -7.47
N ARG A 190 3.40 -5.70 -8.36
CA ARG A 190 2.58 -5.29 -9.51
C ARG A 190 2.81 -6.27 -10.64
N VAL A 191 1.78 -7.06 -10.94
CA VAL A 191 1.84 -8.13 -11.96
C VAL A 191 0.86 -7.92 -13.11
N HIS A 192 0.07 -6.84 -13.07
CA HIS A 192 -0.91 -6.53 -14.12
C HIS A 192 -0.23 -6.36 -15.48
N GLY A 193 -0.67 -7.12 -16.48
CA GLY A 193 -0.16 -7.02 -17.85
C GLY A 193 0.08 -8.36 -18.52
N VAL A 194 0.85 -8.30 -19.61
CA VAL A 194 1.24 -9.44 -20.43
C VAL A 194 2.71 -9.79 -20.17
N TRP A 195 2.97 -11.07 -20.01
CA TRP A 195 4.28 -11.63 -19.70
C TRP A 195 4.61 -12.77 -20.66
N ASP A 196 5.86 -12.89 -21.07
CA ASP A 196 6.39 -14.04 -21.79
C ASP A 196 6.82 -15.12 -20.79
N LEU A 197 5.96 -16.13 -20.61
CA LEU A 197 6.20 -17.26 -19.73
C LEU A 197 7.03 -18.32 -20.43
N ALA A 198 8.27 -18.48 -20.02
CA ALA A 198 9.16 -19.53 -20.49
C ALA A 198 9.05 -20.77 -19.61
N LEU A 199 8.67 -21.87 -20.20
CA LEU A 199 8.63 -23.20 -19.59
C LEU A 199 9.89 -24.00 -20.00
N PRO A 200 10.21 -25.09 -19.26
CA PRO A 200 11.21 -26.05 -19.72
C PRO A 200 10.93 -26.53 -21.15
N LYS A 201 11.98 -26.71 -21.97
CA LYS A 201 11.86 -27.08 -23.40
C LYS A 201 11.01 -28.32 -23.65
N ALA A 202 11.03 -29.26 -22.71
CA ALA A 202 10.18 -30.48 -22.77
C ALA A 202 8.68 -30.17 -22.68
N ALA A 203 8.28 -29.09 -22.05
CA ALA A 203 6.89 -28.65 -21.90
C ALA A 203 6.44 -27.75 -23.05
N SER A 204 7.26 -26.72 -23.41
CA SER A 204 7.00 -25.81 -24.52
C SER A 204 8.31 -25.34 -25.16
N ALA A 205 8.37 -25.38 -26.49
CA ALA A 205 9.52 -24.92 -27.26
C ALA A 205 9.61 -23.39 -27.36
N ALA A 206 8.46 -22.70 -27.24
CA ALA A 206 8.36 -21.24 -27.29
C ALA A 206 7.72 -20.68 -26.02
N PRO A 207 8.00 -19.45 -25.62
CA PRO A 207 7.31 -18.78 -24.52
C PRO A 207 5.80 -18.69 -24.75
N LEU A 208 5.03 -18.91 -23.69
CA LEU A 208 3.59 -18.72 -23.67
C LEU A 208 3.25 -17.30 -23.25
N LYS A 209 2.10 -16.77 -23.64
CA LYS A 209 1.64 -15.43 -23.20
C LYS A 209 0.82 -15.56 -21.92
N LEU A 210 1.44 -15.21 -20.78
CA LEU A 210 0.75 -15.11 -19.50
C LEU A 210 0.13 -13.72 -19.38
N GLN A 211 -1.18 -13.65 -19.22
CA GLN A 211 -1.94 -12.42 -19.03
C GLN A 211 -2.48 -12.38 -17.61
N ILE A 212 -2.14 -11.33 -16.85
CA ILE A 212 -2.57 -11.16 -15.47
C ILE A 212 -3.36 -9.86 -15.34
N ARG A 213 -4.59 -9.96 -14.82
CA ARG A 213 -5.38 -8.82 -14.36
C ARG A 213 -5.27 -8.75 -12.84
N GLN A 214 -4.80 -7.62 -12.35
CA GLN A 214 -4.65 -7.36 -10.92
C GLN A 214 -5.45 -6.11 -10.57
N GLU A 215 -6.44 -6.27 -9.73
CA GLU A 215 -7.25 -5.22 -9.12
C GLU A 215 -6.92 -5.12 -7.62
N VAL A 216 -7.56 -4.19 -6.91
CA VAL A 216 -7.34 -4.06 -5.46
C VAL A 216 -7.89 -5.28 -4.70
N GLU A 217 -9.01 -5.82 -5.16
CA GLU A 217 -9.77 -6.89 -4.49
C GLU A 217 -9.31 -8.29 -4.89
N ALA A 218 -8.77 -8.44 -6.11
CA ALA A 218 -8.50 -9.75 -6.68
C ALA A 218 -7.40 -9.73 -7.74
N VAL A 219 -6.81 -10.89 -7.93
CA VAL A 219 -5.89 -11.16 -9.05
C VAL A 219 -6.37 -12.40 -9.79
N GLY A 220 -6.31 -12.36 -11.11
CA GLY A 220 -6.67 -13.47 -11.98
C GLY A 220 -5.89 -13.41 -13.29
N GLY A 221 -5.93 -14.47 -14.08
CA GLY A 221 -5.21 -14.46 -15.34
C GLY A 221 -5.43 -15.71 -16.18
N THR A 222 -4.81 -15.67 -17.36
CA THR A 222 -4.86 -16.75 -18.37
C THR A 222 -3.48 -16.92 -19.00
N VAL A 223 -3.25 -18.09 -19.56
CA VAL A 223 -2.11 -18.37 -20.43
C VAL A 223 -2.61 -18.63 -21.84
N ARG A 224 -2.03 -17.96 -22.83
CA ARG A 224 -2.31 -18.20 -24.26
C ARG A 224 -1.20 -19.05 -24.88
N ASP A 225 -1.61 -20.12 -25.56
CA ASP A 225 -0.78 -20.97 -26.39
C ASP A 225 -1.40 -21.02 -27.80
N GLY A 226 -0.85 -20.23 -28.70
CA GLY A 226 -1.46 -20.05 -30.03
C GLY A 226 -2.88 -19.51 -29.94
N GLY A 227 -3.87 -20.29 -30.41
CA GLY A 227 -5.29 -19.94 -30.37
C GLY A 227 -6.03 -20.34 -29.09
N SER A 228 -5.38 -21.06 -28.16
CA SER A 228 -6.00 -21.56 -26.92
C SER A 228 -5.75 -20.60 -25.78
N GLU A 229 -6.79 -20.37 -24.96
CA GLU A 229 -6.70 -19.58 -23.71
C GLU A 229 -7.01 -20.48 -22.52
N LEU A 230 -6.06 -20.59 -21.60
CA LEU A 230 -6.08 -21.50 -20.45
C LEU A 230 -6.16 -20.68 -19.17
N PRO A 231 -7.19 -20.84 -18.33
CA PRO A 231 -7.30 -20.08 -17.09
C PRO A 231 -6.23 -20.52 -16.07
N LEU A 232 -5.71 -19.55 -15.34
CA LEU A 232 -4.91 -19.82 -14.14
C LEU A 232 -5.83 -20.28 -13.01
N ARG A 233 -5.30 -21.15 -12.17
CA ARG A 233 -5.94 -21.61 -10.94
C ARG A 233 -5.20 -21.04 -9.75
N ASP A 234 -5.94 -20.66 -8.71
CA ASP A 234 -5.40 -20.28 -7.40
C ASP A 234 -4.26 -19.25 -7.50
N LEU A 235 -4.38 -18.29 -8.45
CA LEU A 235 -3.39 -17.23 -8.59
C LEU A 235 -3.41 -16.34 -7.35
N THR A 236 -2.27 -16.26 -6.68
CA THR A 236 -2.05 -15.36 -5.55
C THR A 236 -0.76 -14.57 -5.71
N VAL A 237 -0.77 -13.33 -5.23
CA VAL A 237 0.42 -12.47 -5.16
C VAL A 237 0.46 -11.84 -3.77
N ARG A 238 1.51 -12.18 -2.99
CA ARG A 238 1.70 -11.67 -1.64
C ARG A 238 3.13 -11.19 -1.47
N GLY A 239 3.29 -9.88 -1.25
CA GLY A 239 4.61 -9.30 -1.37
C GLY A 239 5.18 -9.57 -2.76
N GLU A 240 6.39 -10.02 -2.82
CA GLU A 240 7.06 -10.42 -4.06
C GLU A 240 6.74 -11.86 -4.51
N ARG A 241 6.05 -12.65 -3.67
CA ARG A 241 5.75 -14.05 -4.00
C ARG A 241 4.54 -14.15 -4.91
N ILE A 242 4.64 -15.00 -5.94
CA ILE A 242 3.56 -15.35 -6.86
C ILE A 242 3.40 -16.87 -6.89
N GLN A 243 2.14 -17.33 -6.87
CA GLN A 243 1.80 -18.73 -7.00
C GLN A 243 0.59 -18.87 -7.92
N PHE A 244 0.57 -19.90 -8.76
CA PHE A 244 -0.59 -20.24 -9.59
C PHE A 244 -0.51 -21.67 -10.10
N GLY A 245 -1.67 -22.22 -10.46
CA GLY A 245 -1.79 -23.49 -11.16
C GLY A 245 -2.13 -23.29 -12.62
N LEU A 246 -1.65 -24.18 -13.49
CA LEU A 246 -1.98 -24.23 -14.92
C LEU A 246 -2.21 -25.67 -15.36
N LEU A 247 -3.36 -25.94 -15.99
CA LEU A 247 -3.58 -27.22 -16.67
C LEU A 247 -3.12 -27.08 -18.14
N TYR A 248 -1.92 -27.59 -18.45
CA TYR A 248 -1.34 -27.49 -19.78
C TYR A 248 -1.05 -28.87 -20.36
N LYS A 249 -1.53 -29.13 -21.60
CA LYS A 249 -1.40 -30.43 -22.29
C LYS A 249 -1.78 -31.64 -21.38
N ARG A 250 -2.90 -31.50 -20.67
CA ARG A 250 -3.47 -32.50 -19.72
C ARG A 250 -2.58 -32.76 -18.48
N ARG A 251 -1.60 -31.93 -18.20
CA ARG A 251 -0.75 -31.98 -17.00
C ARG A 251 -1.05 -30.77 -16.12
N LEU A 252 -1.29 -31.02 -14.84
CA LEU A 252 -1.41 -29.96 -13.85
C LEU A 252 0.02 -29.53 -13.45
N MET A 253 0.27 -28.26 -13.60
CA MET A 253 1.53 -27.60 -13.25
C MET A 253 1.28 -26.60 -12.14
N ALA A 254 2.06 -26.65 -11.06
CA ALA A 254 2.04 -25.68 -9.98
C ALA A 254 3.29 -24.79 -10.04
N PHE A 255 3.09 -23.50 -10.06
CA PHE A 255 4.11 -22.49 -10.18
C PHE A 255 4.27 -21.76 -8.85
N GLU A 256 5.48 -21.69 -8.35
CA GLU A 256 5.87 -20.86 -7.22
C GLU A 256 7.06 -19.99 -7.65
N GLY A 257 7.05 -18.70 -7.31
CA GLY A 257 8.12 -17.82 -7.73
C GLY A 257 8.13 -16.47 -7.04
N THR A 258 9.06 -15.64 -7.49
CA THR A 258 9.27 -14.27 -7.01
C THR A 258 9.17 -13.30 -8.17
N VAL A 259 8.53 -12.18 -7.94
CA VAL A 259 8.40 -11.05 -8.87
C VAL A 259 9.47 -10.02 -8.51
N ASN A 260 10.32 -9.68 -9.46
CA ASN A 260 11.32 -8.62 -9.32
C ASN A 260 11.16 -7.63 -10.48
N GLY A 261 10.39 -6.57 -10.24
CA GLY A 261 10.07 -5.56 -11.25
C GLY A 261 9.38 -6.15 -12.48
N LYS A 262 10.09 -6.22 -13.60
CA LYS A 262 9.60 -6.73 -14.87
C LYS A 262 9.98 -8.20 -15.16
N ALA A 263 10.46 -8.92 -14.17
CA ALA A 263 10.80 -10.33 -14.26
C ALA A 263 10.15 -11.15 -13.16
N MET A 264 9.80 -12.39 -13.48
CA MET A 264 9.39 -13.41 -12.52
C MET A 264 10.29 -14.63 -12.72
N THR A 265 10.68 -15.24 -11.62
CA THR A 265 11.48 -16.47 -11.63
C THR A 265 11.01 -17.41 -10.54
N GLY A 266 11.10 -18.71 -10.78
CA GLY A 266 10.68 -19.66 -9.77
C GLY A 266 10.81 -21.11 -10.16
N GLU A 267 10.16 -21.98 -9.39
CA GLU A 267 10.08 -23.41 -9.59
C GLU A 267 8.68 -23.82 -10.06
N LEU A 268 8.64 -24.64 -11.08
CA LEU A 268 7.47 -25.33 -11.60
C LEU A 268 7.49 -26.77 -11.09
N ARG A 269 6.37 -27.24 -10.54
CA ARG A 269 6.15 -28.64 -10.18
C ARG A 269 5.12 -29.29 -11.10
N SER A 270 5.49 -30.44 -11.68
CA SER A 270 4.59 -31.28 -12.48
C SER A 270 4.79 -32.74 -12.11
N GLY A 271 3.88 -33.28 -11.30
CA GLY A 271 4.09 -34.59 -10.65
C GLY A 271 5.30 -34.56 -9.72
N ALA A 272 6.28 -35.46 -9.92
CA ALA A 272 7.53 -35.49 -9.16
C ALA A 272 8.63 -34.55 -9.71
N ALA A 273 8.45 -34.02 -10.91
CA ALA A 273 9.44 -33.14 -11.55
C ALA A 273 9.39 -31.73 -10.96
N ARG A 274 10.58 -31.14 -10.75
CA ARG A 274 10.77 -29.75 -10.38
C ARG A 274 11.72 -29.10 -11.38
N GLU A 275 11.31 -28.02 -11.99
CA GLU A 275 12.04 -27.39 -13.06
C GLU A 275 11.94 -25.85 -12.93
N PRO A 276 12.92 -25.09 -13.37
CA PRO A 276 12.85 -23.63 -13.34
C PRO A 276 11.86 -23.11 -14.39
N TRP A 277 11.21 -21.99 -14.05
CA TRP A 277 10.44 -21.18 -14.98
C TRP A 277 10.79 -19.71 -14.85
N THR A 278 10.57 -18.94 -15.92
CA THR A 278 10.74 -17.49 -15.91
C THR A 278 9.58 -16.84 -16.65
N ALA A 279 9.27 -15.58 -16.30
CA ALA A 279 8.40 -14.75 -17.10
C ALA A 279 8.93 -13.32 -17.18
N ASN A 280 8.88 -12.71 -18.37
CA ASN A 280 9.33 -11.35 -18.60
C ASN A 280 8.16 -10.49 -19.05
N TYR A 281 8.04 -9.29 -18.47
CA TYR A 281 6.99 -8.33 -18.80
C TYR A 281 7.10 -7.84 -20.24
N VAL A 282 6.02 -7.90 -20.97
CA VAL A 282 5.95 -7.49 -22.39
C VAL A 282 5.24 -6.15 -22.54
N GLY A 283 4.14 -5.95 -21.83
CA GLY A 283 3.34 -4.74 -21.97
C GLY A 283 1.98 -4.81 -21.26
N PRO A 284 1.14 -3.77 -21.42
CA PRO A 284 -0.19 -3.77 -20.84
C PRO A 284 -1.08 -4.85 -21.48
N LEU A 285 -2.18 -5.18 -20.81
CA LEU A 285 -3.21 -6.03 -21.39
C LEU A 285 -3.81 -5.37 -22.65
N PRO A 286 -4.15 -6.15 -23.69
CA PRO A 286 -4.88 -5.62 -24.84
C PRO A 286 -6.23 -5.06 -24.38
N ARG A 287 -6.66 -3.98 -25.04
CA ARG A 287 -7.96 -3.34 -24.81
C ARG A 287 -9.10 -4.21 -25.29
#